data_65bbd3c08c3f1c9336c4fdbe3294fb5e
#
_entry.id   65bbd3c08c3f1c9336c4fdbe3294fb5e
#
_cell.length_a   1.000
_cell.length_b   1.000
_cell.length_c   1.000
_cell.angle_alpha   90.00
_cell.angle_beta   90.00
_cell.angle_gamma   90.00
#
_symmetry.space_group_name_H-M   'P 1'
#
loop_
_entity.id
_entity.type
_entity.pdbx_description
1 polymer ?
#
loop_
_entity_poly.entity_id
_entity_poly.type
_entity_poly.pdbx_seq_one_letter_code
_entity_poly.pdbx_strand_id
1 'polypeptide(L)'
;NKEIASRKECVDCHTDESPVWVQAWKRSSHSNLNKIRNLKPEDPTFYKKAKLEEVEKNLRSMGRLAEGENLKEVGCIDCHVDIGTKKKADHTKDIKMPTADVCGTCHLAEFVERESERDTMIWPHGQWPDGRPSHALAYKANVETTVWAAMPQREVAEGCSMCHTNQNKCDSCHTRHEFSAAESRKPEACATCHSGVDHNNWEAYSMSKHGKMVSMLGDKWNWEAPLKDAYAVGGQSAPTCASCHMEYEGEYSHNMVRKIRWANYPFVPGVAENIKSEWAEGRLDSWVVTCTQCHSERFARSYLELMDKGTLEGLAKYQEANDVVHKLYEEGLLTGQK
;
A
#
# COMPACT_ATOMS: atom_id res chain seq x y z
N ASN A 1 8.08 0.87 36.96
CA ASN A 1 7.15 1.56 36.03
C ASN A 1 7.54 3.03 36.00
N LYS A 2 8.10 3.50 34.89
CA LYS A 2 8.45 4.90 34.70
C LYS A 2 7.24 5.65 34.12
N GLU A 3 6.78 6.68 34.77
CA GLU A 3 5.81 7.61 34.22
C GLU A 3 6.54 8.55 33.25
N ILE A 4 6.02 8.66 32.03
CA ILE A 4 6.58 9.51 30.98
C ILE A 4 5.71 10.78 30.88
N ALA A 5 6.32 11.92 31.12
CA ALA A 5 5.64 13.21 31.15
C ALA A 5 5.84 14.07 29.91
N SER A 6 6.81 13.72 29.06
CA SER A 6 7.14 14.53 27.88
C SER A 6 7.70 13.68 26.72
N ARG A 7 7.56 14.22 25.51
CA ARG A 7 8.17 13.66 24.29
C ARG A 7 9.68 13.53 24.39
N LYS A 8 10.34 14.47 25.07
CA LYS A 8 11.78 14.49 25.26
C LYS A 8 12.28 13.27 26.01
N GLU A 9 11.56 12.80 27.02
CA GLU A 9 11.97 11.64 27.81
C GLU A 9 12.02 10.34 26.99
N CYS A 10 11.17 10.19 25.98
CA CYS A 10 11.22 9.06 25.05
C CYS A 10 12.53 9.11 24.25
N VAL A 11 12.84 10.27 23.67
CA VAL A 11 14.03 10.46 22.85
C VAL A 11 15.31 10.26 23.67
N ASP A 12 15.37 10.83 24.87
CA ASP A 12 16.54 10.75 25.74
C ASP A 12 16.88 9.29 26.10
N CYS A 13 15.87 8.48 26.49
CA CYS A 13 16.08 7.09 26.80
C CYS A 13 16.35 6.23 25.56
N HIS A 14 15.52 6.35 24.51
CA HIS A 14 15.64 5.53 23.31
C HIS A 14 16.82 5.91 22.42
N THR A 15 17.50 7.04 22.67
CA THR A 15 18.76 7.33 22.00
C THR A 15 19.83 6.29 22.36
N ASP A 16 19.80 5.76 23.56
CA ASP A 16 20.73 4.73 24.02
C ASP A 16 20.17 3.32 23.80
N GLU A 17 18.89 3.10 24.11
CA GLU A 17 18.26 1.78 24.08
C GLU A 17 17.84 1.33 22.67
N SER A 18 17.49 2.26 21.78
CA SER A 18 16.99 1.98 20.43
C SER A 18 17.39 3.09 19.44
N PRO A 19 18.68 3.35 19.25
CA PRO A 19 19.20 4.51 18.52
C PRO A 19 18.70 4.56 17.07
N VAL A 20 18.48 3.42 16.43
CA VAL A 20 17.99 3.33 15.03
C VAL A 20 16.62 3.99 14.89
N TRP A 21 15.72 3.79 15.81
CA TRP A 21 14.37 4.38 15.77
C TRP A 21 14.41 5.89 15.94
N VAL A 22 15.21 6.37 16.89
CA VAL A 22 15.38 7.80 17.15
C VAL A 22 16.06 8.49 15.96
N GLN A 23 17.07 7.88 15.36
CA GLN A 23 17.74 8.42 14.18
C GLN A 23 16.82 8.46 12.96
N ALA A 24 16.05 7.40 12.72
CA ALA A 24 15.08 7.37 11.63
C ALA A 24 14.01 8.46 11.81
N TRP A 25 13.45 8.61 13.03
CA TRP A 25 12.50 9.68 13.32
C TRP A 25 13.13 11.07 13.14
N LYS A 26 14.39 11.30 13.58
CA LYS A 26 15.08 12.58 13.38
C LYS A 26 15.27 12.96 11.90
N ARG A 27 15.36 11.97 11.00
CA ARG A 27 15.39 12.21 9.54
C ARG A 27 14.01 12.48 8.96
N SER A 28 12.94 12.01 9.61
CA SER A 28 11.57 12.17 9.12
C SER A 28 11.12 13.63 9.07
N SER A 29 10.13 13.89 8.23
CA SER A 29 9.42 15.17 8.20
C SER A 29 8.74 15.48 9.55
N HIS A 30 8.33 14.46 10.30
CA HIS A 30 7.64 14.60 11.58
C HIS A 30 8.50 15.22 12.68
N SER A 31 9.81 15.02 12.67
CA SER A 31 10.71 15.51 13.71
C SER A 31 10.87 17.04 13.74
N ASN A 32 10.60 17.72 12.63
CA ASN A 32 10.76 19.18 12.54
C ASN A 32 9.88 19.78 11.43
N LEU A 33 8.64 20.10 11.76
CA LEU A 33 7.68 20.67 10.83
C LEU A 33 7.99 22.12 10.43
N ASN A 34 8.84 22.83 11.17
CA ASN A 34 9.29 24.15 10.75
C ASN A 34 10.13 24.09 9.47
N LYS A 35 10.86 23.00 9.22
CA LYS A 35 11.54 22.79 7.92
C LYS A 35 10.55 22.80 6.79
N ILE A 36 9.40 22.12 6.96
CA ILE A 36 8.33 22.04 5.95
C ILE A 36 7.70 23.42 5.71
N ARG A 37 7.42 24.20 6.77
CA ARG A 37 6.86 25.56 6.63
C ARG A 37 7.78 26.50 5.84
N ASN A 38 9.08 26.31 5.97
CA ASN A 38 10.09 27.17 5.35
C ASN A 38 10.53 26.69 3.96
N LEU A 39 9.92 25.62 3.42
CA LEU A 39 10.17 25.19 2.05
C LEU A 39 9.82 26.31 1.06
N LYS A 40 10.66 26.46 0.06
CA LYS A 40 10.48 27.44 -1.03
C LYS A 40 9.85 26.75 -2.24
N PRO A 41 9.19 27.49 -3.13
CA PRO A 41 8.53 26.94 -4.32
C PRO A 41 9.44 26.10 -5.23
N GLU A 42 10.75 26.40 -5.23
CA GLU A 42 11.75 25.69 -6.04
C GLU A 42 12.12 24.31 -5.46
N ASP A 43 11.77 24.05 -4.21
CA ASP A 43 12.04 22.75 -3.55
C ASP A 43 11.09 21.69 -4.11
N PRO A 44 11.60 20.54 -4.56
CA PRO A 44 10.75 19.46 -5.09
C PRO A 44 9.80 18.86 -4.02
N THR A 45 10.06 19.15 -2.75
CA THR A 45 9.20 18.74 -1.62
C THR A 45 8.22 19.83 -1.18
N PHE A 46 8.12 20.94 -1.91
CA PHE A 46 7.26 22.08 -1.55
C PHE A 46 5.78 21.70 -1.34
N TYR A 47 5.31 20.67 -2.04
CA TYR A 47 3.95 20.14 -1.86
C TYR A 47 3.67 19.71 -0.40
N LYS A 48 4.71 19.33 0.39
CA LYS A 48 4.58 18.98 1.80
C LYS A 48 4.07 20.15 2.66
N LYS A 49 4.27 21.39 2.20
CA LYS A 49 3.76 22.58 2.91
C LYS A 49 2.24 22.65 2.87
N ALA A 50 1.63 22.44 1.70
CA ALA A 50 0.18 22.39 1.57
C ALA A 50 -0.41 21.21 2.39
N LYS A 51 0.28 20.07 2.41
CA LYS A 51 -0.13 18.93 3.24
C LYS A 51 -0.06 19.25 4.73
N LEU A 52 0.97 19.96 5.20
CA LEU A 52 1.04 20.39 6.60
C LEU A 52 -0.10 21.34 6.97
N GLU A 53 -0.44 22.29 6.10
CA GLU A 53 -1.56 23.21 6.29
C GLU A 53 -2.91 22.47 6.38
N GLU A 54 -3.11 21.45 5.54
CA GLU A 54 -4.27 20.56 5.58
C GLU A 54 -4.35 19.79 6.91
N VAL A 55 -3.24 19.17 7.35
CA VAL A 55 -3.15 18.45 8.62
C VAL A 55 -3.51 19.37 9.79
N GLU A 56 -2.93 20.56 9.84
CA GLU A 56 -3.22 21.53 10.91
C GLU A 56 -4.68 21.99 10.90
N LYS A 57 -5.27 22.20 9.71
CA LYS A 57 -6.68 22.53 9.55
C LYS A 57 -7.57 21.40 10.09
N ASN A 58 -7.26 20.15 9.76
CA ASN A 58 -8.01 18.98 10.25
C ASN A 58 -7.91 18.87 11.77
N LEU A 59 -6.74 19.04 12.36
CA LEU A 59 -6.57 19.00 13.81
C LEU A 59 -7.30 20.13 14.52
N ARG A 60 -7.37 21.32 13.94
CA ARG A 60 -8.18 22.44 14.49
C ARG A 60 -9.69 22.10 14.46
N SER A 61 -10.16 21.56 13.34
CA SER A 61 -11.58 21.16 13.23
C SER A 61 -11.99 20.09 14.25
N MET A 62 -11.04 19.25 14.67
CA MET A 62 -11.23 18.24 15.72
C MET A 62 -11.00 18.78 17.15
N GLY A 63 -10.65 20.06 17.31
CA GLY A 63 -10.32 20.66 18.62
C GLY A 63 -8.99 20.16 19.21
N ARG A 64 -8.11 19.55 18.40
CA ARG A 64 -6.82 19.00 18.83
C ARG A 64 -5.65 19.96 18.67
N LEU A 65 -5.84 21.04 17.92
CA LEU A 65 -4.89 22.14 17.76
C LEU A 65 -5.65 23.46 17.94
N ALA A 66 -5.13 24.36 18.78
CA ALA A 66 -5.80 25.64 19.02
C ALA A 66 -5.66 26.59 17.81
N GLU A 67 -6.59 27.53 17.67
CA GLU A 67 -6.48 28.59 16.67
C GLU A 67 -5.19 29.40 16.85
N GLY A 68 -4.48 29.62 15.74
CA GLY A 68 -3.20 30.33 15.74
C GLY A 68 -2.00 29.50 16.24
N GLU A 69 -2.23 28.32 16.75
CA GLU A 69 -1.15 27.39 17.11
C GLU A 69 -0.70 26.59 15.90
N ASN A 70 0.59 26.30 15.82
CA ASN A 70 1.20 25.49 14.77
C ASN A 70 1.91 24.28 15.37
N LEU A 71 1.78 23.14 14.70
CA LEU A 71 2.54 21.95 15.02
C LEU A 71 4.04 22.21 14.83
N LYS A 72 4.87 21.87 15.83
CA LYS A 72 6.33 21.97 15.74
C LYS A 72 6.95 20.65 15.32
N GLU A 73 6.42 19.57 15.83
CA GLU A 73 6.84 18.19 15.57
C GLU A 73 5.68 17.23 15.83
N VAL A 74 5.78 16.02 15.30
CA VAL A 74 4.99 14.85 15.69
C VAL A 74 5.96 13.85 16.29
N GLY A 75 5.83 13.60 17.59
CA GLY A 75 6.78 12.78 18.34
C GLY A 75 6.24 11.41 18.69
N CYS A 76 7.02 10.67 19.48
CA CYS A 76 6.70 9.28 19.85
C CYS A 76 5.33 9.14 20.52
N ILE A 77 5.01 10.05 21.45
CA ILE A 77 3.74 10.04 22.20
C ILE A 77 2.53 10.20 21.28
N ASP A 78 2.65 11.01 20.23
CA ASP A 78 1.53 11.30 19.33
C ASP A 78 1.07 10.06 18.56
N CYS A 79 1.97 9.11 18.32
CA CYS A 79 1.68 7.85 17.66
C CYS A 79 1.47 6.69 18.64
N HIS A 80 2.31 6.60 19.68
CA HIS A 80 2.35 5.42 20.55
C HIS A 80 1.47 5.53 21.80
N VAL A 81 0.98 6.70 22.16
CA VAL A 81 0.12 6.87 23.33
C VAL A 81 -1.29 7.25 22.92
N ASP A 82 -1.54 8.51 22.74
CA ASP A 82 -2.77 9.06 22.19
C ASP A 82 -2.60 10.57 21.99
N ILE A 83 -2.97 11.07 20.83
CA ILE A 83 -2.77 12.48 20.52
C ILE A 83 -3.67 13.35 21.39
N GLY A 84 -3.07 14.08 22.31
CA GLY A 84 -3.72 15.19 23.05
C GLY A 84 -4.58 14.81 24.24
N THR A 85 -4.74 13.51 24.59
CA THR A 85 -5.64 13.11 25.68
C THR A 85 -4.96 12.87 27.01
N LYS A 86 -3.67 12.52 27.01
CA LYS A 86 -2.93 12.22 28.23
C LYS A 86 -1.74 13.15 28.41
N LYS A 87 -1.64 13.78 29.57
CA LYS A 87 -0.48 14.58 29.97
C LYS A 87 0.71 13.72 30.41
N LYS A 88 0.45 12.48 30.81
CA LYS A 88 1.43 11.50 31.28
C LYS A 88 1.01 10.10 30.86
N ALA A 89 1.98 9.24 30.55
CA ALA A 89 1.78 7.86 30.17
C ALA A 89 2.59 6.90 31.04
N ASP A 90 1.98 5.79 31.44
CA ASP A 90 2.69 4.66 32.02
C ASP A 90 3.32 3.85 30.88
N HIS A 91 4.66 3.77 30.85
CA HIS A 91 5.43 3.13 29.78
C HIS A 91 5.03 1.66 29.53
N THR A 92 4.51 0.97 30.53
CA THR A 92 4.14 -0.45 30.39
C THR A 92 2.66 -0.69 30.03
N LYS A 93 1.80 0.30 30.27
CA LYS A 93 0.34 0.14 30.12
C LYS A 93 -0.23 0.95 28.95
N ASP A 94 0.34 2.13 28.73
CA ASP A 94 -0.23 3.11 27.80
C ASP A 94 0.43 3.11 26.42
N ILE A 95 1.58 2.44 26.26
CA ILE A 95 2.26 2.33 24.96
C ILE A 95 1.51 1.33 24.07
N LYS A 96 1.15 1.76 22.88
CA LYS A 96 0.46 0.98 21.85
C LYS A 96 1.27 0.93 20.57
N MET A 97 1.08 -0.12 19.79
CA MET A 97 1.53 -0.14 18.39
C MET A 97 0.52 0.64 17.56
N PRO A 98 0.95 1.69 16.84
CA PRO A 98 0.07 2.47 16.00
C PRO A 98 -0.59 1.63 14.91
N THR A 99 -1.85 1.91 14.65
CA THR A 99 -2.64 1.37 13.54
C THR A 99 -2.93 2.47 12.51
N ALA A 100 -3.53 2.14 11.38
CA ALA A 100 -3.75 3.11 10.30
C ALA A 100 -4.63 4.31 10.72
N ASP A 101 -5.58 4.09 11.63
CA ASP A 101 -6.45 5.14 12.17
C ASP A 101 -5.66 6.21 12.95
N VAL A 102 -4.58 5.84 13.61
CA VAL A 102 -3.68 6.80 14.27
C VAL A 102 -3.05 7.73 13.24
N CYS A 103 -2.57 7.19 12.13
CA CYS A 103 -2.08 7.98 11.00
C CYS A 103 -3.19 8.86 10.40
N GLY A 104 -4.38 8.27 10.21
CA GLY A 104 -5.58 8.92 9.69
C GLY A 104 -6.08 10.09 10.52
N THR A 105 -5.71 10.18 11.79
CA THR A 105 -6.04 11.36 12.62
C THR A 105 -5.45 12.66 12.03
N CYS A 106 -4.27 12.59 11.43
CA CYS A 106 -3.62 13.72 10.78
C CYS A 106 -3.73 13.63 9.25
N HIS A 107 -3.53 12.45 8.67
CA HIS A 107 -3.57 12.16 7.25
C HIS A 107 -4.93 11.61 6.84
N LEU A 108 -5.97 12.43 7.08
CA LEU A 108 -7.37 12.00 6.90
C LEU A 108 -7.69 11.65 5.45
N ALA A 109 -7.20 12.42 4.48
CA ALA A 109 -7.48 12.20 3.07
C ALA A 109 -6.90 10.85 2.62
N GLU A 110 -5.63 10.58 2.88
CA GLU A 110 -4.96 9.34 2.53
C GLU A 110 -5.60 8.12 3.23
N PHE A 111 -6.02 8.30 4.48
CA PHE A 111 -6.71 7.26 5.22
C PHE A 111 -8.07 6.92 4.59
N VAL A 112 -8.89 7.94 4.27
CA VAL A 112 -10.20 7.74 3.63
C VAL A 112 -10.05 7.13 2.24
N GLU A 113 -9.09 7.59 1.45
CA GLU A 113 -8.78 7.03 0.13
C GLU A 113 -8.46 5.53 0.22
N ARG A 114 -7.57 5.17 1.13
CA ARG A 114 -7.20 3.77 1.35
C ARG A 114 -8.38 2.92 1.83
N GLU A 115 -9.17 3.41 2.80
CA GLU A 115 -10.35 2.69 3.30
C GLU A 115 -11.41 2.49 2.21
N SER A 116 -11.49 3.40 1.22
CA SER A 116 -12.42 3.29 0.09
C SER A 116 -12.11 2.11 -0.84
N GLU A 117 -10.93 1.47 -0.75
CA GLU A 117 -10.64 0.24 -1.49
C GLU A 117 -11.68 -0.84 -1.22
N ARG A 118 -12.21 -0.91 0.00
CA ARG A 118 -13.23 -1.89 0.41
C ARG A 118 -14.47 -1.85 -0.46
N ASP A 119 -14.85 -0.65 -0.89
CA ASP A 119 -16.07 -0.40 -1.66
C ASP A 119 -15.80 -0.27 -3.17
N THR A 120 -14.55 -0.02 -3.54
CA THR A 120 -14.14 0.12 -4.95
C THR A 120 -14.01 -1.23 -5.66
N MET A 121 -13.53 -2.25 -4.94
CA MET A 121 -13.30 -3.56 -5.53
C MET A 121 -14.55 -4.43 -5.44
N ILE A 122 -15.49 -4.21 -6.34
CA ILE A 122 -16.73 -4.98 -6.45
C ILE A 122 -16.67 -5.85 -7.72
N TRP A 123 -16.53 -7.16 -7.54
CA TRP A 123 -16.57 -8.11 -8.65
C TRP A 123 -18.01 -8.30 -9.14
N PRO A 124 -18.32 -8.11 -10.43
CA PRO A 124 -19.64 -8.38 -10.98
C PRO A 124 -20.04 -9.86 -10.90
N HIS A 125 -19.05 -10.75 -11.06
CA HIS A 125 -19.22 -12.18 -11.03
C HIS A 125 -18.30 -12.81 -10.00
N GLY A 126 -18.81 -13.77 -9.25
CA GLY A 126 -18.10 -14.41 -8.16
C GLY A 126 -17.90 -13.48 -6.95
N GLN A 127 -17.40 -14.03 -5.88
CA GLN A 127 -17.10 -13.31 -4.65
C GLN A 127 -15.88 -13.92 -3.99
N TRP A 128 -15.08 -13.07 -3.38
CA TRP A 128 -14.15 -13.50 -2.35
C TRP A 128 -15.00 -13.96 -1.15
N PRO A 129 -14.71 -15.13 -0.57
CA PRO A 129 -15.55 -15.67 0.53
C PRO A 129 -15.75 -14.70 1.69
N ASP A 130 -14.73 -13.90 2.06
CA ASP A 130 -14.78 -12.95 3.19
C ASP A 130 -14.42 -11.53 2.84
N GLY A 131 -14.71 -11.11 1.65
CA GLY A 131 -14.47 -9.74 1.29
C GLY A 131 -13.64 -9.58 0.03
N ARG A 132 -13.21 -8.37 -0.20
CA ARG A 132 -12.60 -7.91 -1.43
C ARG A 132 -11.09 -7.77 -1.22
N PRO A 133 -10.24 -8.09 -2.20
CA PRO A 133 -8.83 -7.80 -2.10
C PRO A 133 -8.63 -6.30 -1.90
N SER A 134 -7.99 -5.94 -0.80
CA SER A 134 -7.80 -4.54 -0.41
C SER A 134 -6.70 -4.45 0.64
N HIS A 135 -5.89 -3.39 0.57
CA HIS A 135 -4.93 -3.07 1.61
C HIS A 135 -5.58 -2.62 2.92
N ALA A 136 -6.88 -2.32 2.88
CA ALA A 136 -7.68 -1.94 4.04
C ALA A 136 -8.36 -3.13 4.76
N LEU A 137 -8.29 -4.35 4.23
CA LEU A 137 -8.87 -5.52 4.86
C LEU A 137 -8.04 -6.00 6.05
N ALA A 138 -8.73 -6.44 7.11
CA ALA A 138 -8.08 -7.06 8.24
C ALA A 138 -7.49 -8.42 7.86
N TYR A 139 -6.33 -8.73 8.43
CA TYR A 139 -5.64 -10.01 8.26
C TYR A 139 -6.57 -11.23 8.44
N LYS A 140 -7.36 -11.21 9.51
CA LYS A 140 -8.24 -12.32 9.87
C LYS A 140 -9.24 -12.68 8.76
N ALA A 141 -9.83 -11.68 8.14
CA ALA A 141 -10.77 -11.88 7.05
C ALA A 141 -10.15 -12.51 5.80
N ASN A 142 -8.86 -12.27 5.57
CA ASN A 142 -8.17 -12.83 4.41
C ASN A 142 -7.63 -14.25 4.63
N VAL A 143 -7.26 -14.59 5.87
CA VAL A 143 -6.60 -15.89 6.16
C VAL A 143 -7.60 -17.00 6.42
N GLU A 144 -8.71 -16.71 7.10
CA GLU A 144 -9.69 -17.74 7.47
C GLU A 144 -10.40 -18.39 6.28
N THR A 145 -10.34 -17.78 5.10
CA THR A 145 -11.11 -18.20 3.91
C THR A 145 -10.27 -18.54 2.70
N THR A 146 -8.96 -18.42 2.82
CA THR A 146 -8.02 -18.78 1.75
C THR A 146 -7.44 -20.18 1.99
N VAL A 147 -6.61 -20.62 1.05
CA VAL A 147 -5.82 -21.87 1.19
C VAL A 147 -5.06 -21.96 2.53
N TRP A 148 -4.77 -20.82 3.15
CA TRP A 148 -4.11 -20.69 4.45
C TRP A 148 -4.93 -21.33 5.60
N ALA A 149 -6.25 -21.38 5.49
CA ALA A 149 -7.09 -22.05 6.51
C ALA A 149 -6.79 -23.54 6.64
N ALA A 150 -6.24 -24.15 5.61
CA ALA A 150 -5.81 -25.55 5.60
C ALA A 150 -4.36 -25.74 6.12
N MET A 151 -3.60 -24.68 6.33
CA MET A 151 -2.22 -24.74 6.81
C MET A 151 -2.14 -24.72 8.33
N PRO A 152 -1.09 -25.31 8.92
CA PRO A 152 -0.82 -25.17 10.35
C PRO A 152 -0.71 -23.70 10.75
N GLN A 153 -1.42 -23.30 11.81
CA GLN A 153 -1.46 -21.90 12.26
C GLN A 153 -0.05 -21.32 12.57
N ARG A 154 0.86 -22.16 12.99
CA ARG A 154 2.25 -21.76 13.23
C ARG A 154 2.94 -21.37 11.92
N GLU A 155 2.77 -22.12 10.85
CA GLU A 155 3.38 -21.82 9.54
C GLU A 155 2.79 -20.54 8.95
N VAL A 156 1.47 -20.33 9.10
CA VAL A 156 0.82 -19.09 8.71
C VAL A 156 1.39 -17.91 9.50
N ALA A 157 1.54 -18.04 10.82
CA ALA A 157 2.07 -16.98 11.66
C ALA A 157 3.55 -16.66 11.36
N GLU A 158 4.37 -17.67 11.09
CA GLU A 158 5.81 -17.50 10.85
C GLU A 158 6.14 -17.10 9.40
N GLY A 159 5.37 -17.57 8.41
CA GLY A 159 5.64 -17.35 6.99
C GLY A 159 4.76 -16.32 6.31
N CYS A 160 3.46 -16.33 6.60
CA CYS A 160 2.47 -15.55 5.82
C CYS A 160 2.10 -14.23 6.49
N SER A 161 2.14 -14.17 7.83
CA SER A 161 1.69 -13.01 8.58
C SER A 161 2.53 -11.76 8.33
N MET A 162 3.77 -11.89 7.92
CA MET A 162 4.63 -10.75 7.61
C MET A 162 4.00 -9.83 6.54
N CYS A 163 3.40 -10.41 5.50
CA CYS A 163 2.70 -9.67 4.46
C CYS A 163 1.23 -9.42 4.82
N HIS A 164 0.52 -10.44 5.31
CA HIS A 164 -0.93 -10.40 5.52
C HIS A 164 -1.39 -9.70 6.81
N THR A 165 -0.54 -9.50 7.82
CA THR A 165 -0.89 -8.68 8.99
C THR A 165 -0.62 -7.19 8.82
N ASN A 166 0.12 -6.80 7.78
CA ASN A 166 0.48 -5.40 7.55
C ASN A 166 -0.57 -4.62 6.74
N GLN A 167 -1.62 -5.29 6.26
CA GLN A 167 -2.65 -4.70 5.41
C GLN A 167 -3.34 -3.47 6.01
N ASN A 168 -3.39 -3.36 7.33
CA ASN A 168 -3.99 -2.23 8.04
C ASN A 168 -3.01 -1.12 8.41
N LYS A 169 -1.74 -1.19 7.99
CA LYS A 169 -0.71 -0.28 8.45
C LYS A 169 -0.14 0.54 7.32
N CYS A 170 -0.08 1.84 7.51
CA CYS A 170 0.56 2.77 6.56
C CYS A 170 2.07 2.51 6.48
N ASP A 171 2.68 2.06 7.57
CA ASP A 171 4.11 1.74 7.67
C ASP A 171 4.54 0.45 6.94
N SER A 172 3.62 -0.23 6.30
CA SER A 172 3.95 -1.30 5.34
C SER A 172 4.62 -0.76 4.07
N CYS A 173 4.28 0.48 3.68
CA CYS A 173 4.85 1.18 2.52
C CYS A 173 5.74 2.34 2.96
N HIS A 174 5.39 3.04 4.03
CA HIS A 174 6.13 4.15 4.62
C HIS A 174 6.91 3.67 5.83
N THR A 175 8.10 3.10 5.60
CA THR A 175 8.86 2.43 6.67
C THR A 175 9.04 3.33 7.90
N ARG A 176 8.65 2.78 9.05
CA ARG A 176 8.82 3.42 10.35
C ARG A 176 10.33 3.53 10.68
N HIS A 177 10.78 4.57 11.25
CA HIS A 177 10.17 5.78 11.80
C HIS A 177 10.51 7.00 10.93
N GLU A 178 11.06 6.77 9.73
CA GLU A 178 11.40 7.82 8.78
C GLU A 178 10.17 8.27 7.97
N PHE A 179 9.27 7.34 7.67
CA PHE A 179 8.03 7.58 6.92
C PHE A 179 8.25 8.31 5.60
N SER A 180 9.26 7.86 4.85
CA SER A 180 9.66 8.49 3.60
C SER A 180 8.64 8.25 2.49
N ALA A 181 8.12 9.34 1.91
CA ALA A 181 7.30 9.25 0.71
C ALA A 181 8.15 8.90 -0.54
N ALA A 182 9.43 9.26 -0.55
CA ALA A 182 10.35 8.88 -1.61
C ALA A 182 10.59 7.37 -1.65
N GLU A 183 10.69 6.73 -0.48
CA GLU A 183 10.81 5.27 -0.38
C GLU A 183 9.58 4.56 -0.92
N SER A 184 8.37 4.98 -0.49
CA SER A 184 7.11 4.35 -0.90
C SER A 184 6.79 4.48 -2.39
N ARG A 185 7.43 5.40 -3.12
CA ARG A 185 7.31 5.54 -4.58
C ARG A 185 8.18 4.56 -5.35
N LYS A 186 9.19 3.98 -4.70
CA LYS A 186 10.06 2.97 -5.32
C LYS A 186 9.35 1.63 -5.40
N PRO A 187 9.59 0.85 -6.46
CA PRO A 187 8.94 -0.46 -6.62
C PRO A 187 9.24 -1.44 -5.48
N GLU A 188 10.39 -1.29 -4.83
CA GLU A 188 10.84 -2.15 -3.72
C GLU A 188 9.89 -2.09 -2.51
N ALA A 189 9.22 -0.96 -2.29
CA ALA A 189 8.21 -0.84 -1.24
C ALA A 189 7.04 -1.82 -1.45
N CYS A 190 6.65 -2.05 -2.70
CA CYS A 190 5.61 -3.01 -3.07
C CYS A 190 6.15 -4.44 -3.08
N ALA A 191 7.39 -4.62 -3.55
CA ALA A 191 8.07 -5.91 -3.65
C ALA A 191 8.18 -6.64 -2.31
N THR A 192 8.18 -5.92 -1.20
CA THR A 192 8.20 -6.50 0.16
C THR A 192 7.08 -7.53 0.37
N CYS A 193 5.92 -7.32 -0.25
CA CYS A 193 4.76 -8.22 -0.16
C CYS A 193 4.36 -8.82 -1.53
N HIS A 194 4.59 -8.11 -2.64
CA HIS A 194 4.20 -8.52 -3.98
C HIS A 194 5.34 -9.25 -4.73
N SER A 195 5.93 -10.26 -4.09
CA SER A 195 6.99 -11.12 -4.64
C SER A 195 6.79 -12.56 -4.18
N GLY A 196 7.34 -13.51 -4.92
CA GLY A 196 7.28 -14.93 -4.58
C GLY A 196 6.61 -15.77 -5.65
N VAL A 197 6.54 -17.08 -5.40
CA VAL A 197 6.08 -18.08 -6.39
C VAL A 197 4.59 -18.04 -6.66
N ASP A 198 3.82 -17.54 -5.72
CA ASP A 198 2.36 -17.47 -5.74
C ASP A 198 1.82 -16.14 -6.28
N HIS A 199 2.63 -15.07 -6.24
CA HIS A 199 2.28 -13.74 -6.74
C HIS A 199 3.54 -12.95 -7.18
N ASN A 200 4.17 -13.43 -8.21
CA ASN A 200 5.45 -12.97 -8.75
C ASN A 200 5.41 -11.60 -9.45
N ASN A 201 4.67 -10.64 -8.90
CA ASN A 201 4.52 -9.31 -9.51
C ASN A 201 5.86 -8.56 -9.60
N TRP A 202 6.68 -8.62 -8.55
CA TRP A 202 8.01 -8.02 -8.53
C TRP A 202 8.93 -8.65 -9.58
N GLU A 203 8.96 -9.97 -9.67
CA GLU A 203 9.78 -10.71 -10.61
C GLU A 203 9.40 -10.35 -12.06
N ALA A 204 8.11 -10.34 -12.36
CA ALA A 204 7.60 -9.96 -13.68
C ALA A 204 7.94 -8.49 -14.00
N TYR A 205 7.72 -7.57 -13.04
CA TYR A 205 8.05 -6.16 -13.21
C TYR A 205 9.56 -5.95 -13.40
N SER A 206 10.40 -6.52 -12.54
CA SER A 206 11.86 -6.33 -12.58
C SER A 206 12.51 -6.87 -13.87
N MET A 207 11.90 -7.89 -14.49
CA MET A 207 12.31 -8.41 -15.79
C MET A 207 11.77 -7.60 -16.97
N SER A 208 10.75 -6.82 -16.79
CA SER A 208 10.16 -5.96 -17.83
C SER A 208 11.11 -4.84 -18.25
N LYS A 209 10.83 -4.20 -19.40
CA LYS A 209 11.58 -3.01 -19.82
C LYS A 209 11.43 -1.87 -18.80
N HIS A 210 10.27 -1.70 -18.20
CA HIS A 210 10.04 -0.70 -17.16
C HIS A 210 10.93 -0.92 -15.95
N GLY A 211 10.95 -2.15 -15.40
CA GLY A 211 11.80 -2.48 -14.27
C GLY A 211 13.30 -2.37 -14.58
N LYS A 212 13.73 -2.75 -15.80
CA LYS A 212 15.13 -2.54 -16.23
C LYS A 212 15.51 -1.06 -16.30
N MET A 213 14.60 -0.19 -16.76
CA MET A 213 14.83 1.25 -16.77
C MET A 213 14.98 1.81 -15.35
N VAL A 214 14.13 1.38 -14.42
CA VAL A 214 14.26 1.76 -13.00
C VAL A 214 15.60 1.30 -12.43
N SER A 215 15.99 0.04 -12.66
CA SER A 215 17.26 -0.50 -12.18
C SER A 215 18.48 0.25 -12.73
N MET A 216 18.42 0.72 -13.98
CA MET A 216 19.54 1.41 -14.63
C MET A 216 19.62 2.90 -14.35
N LEU A 217 18.48 3.55 -14.14
CA LEU A 217 18.39 5.01 -14.11
C LEU A 217 17.80 5.56 -12.81
N GLY A 218 17.21 4.71 -11.97
CA GLY A 218 16.50 5.12 -10.77
C GLY A 218 17.33 5.95 -9.79
N ASP A 219 18.64 5.73 -9.71
CA ASP A 219 19.53 6.53 -8.87
C ASP A 219 19.69 7.98 -9.36
N LYS A 220 19.29 8.26 -10.60
CA LYS A 220 19.34 9.61 -11.19
C LYS A 220 18.01 10.36 -11.03
N TRP A 221 16.97 9.68 -10.58
CA TRP A 221 15.64 10.24 -10.45
C TRP A 221 15.44 10.94 -9.11
N ASN A 222 14.66 12.02 -9.14
CA ASN A 222 14.27 12.68 -7.91
C ASN A 222 13.00 12.02 -7.33
N TRP A 223 13.18 11.07 -6.44
CA TRP A 223 12.11 10.34 -5.76
C TRP A 223 11.30 11.20 -4.78
N GLU A 224 11.78 12.40 -4.43
CA GLU A 224 11.02 13.35 -3.61
C GLU A 224 9.92 14.07 -4.40
N ALA A 225 9.96 14.07 -5.74
CA ALA A 225 8.89 14.62 -6.55
C ALA A 225 7.59 13.83 -6.35
N PRO A 226 6.41 14.49 -6.23
CA PRO A 226 5.13 13.78 -6.11
C PRO A 226 4.85 12.94 -7.37
N LEU A 227 4.05 11.88 -7.22
CA LEU A 227 3.78 10.95 -8.34
C LEU A 227 3.23 11.64 -9.59
N LYS A 228 2.38 12.64 -9.44
CA LYS A 228 1.84 13.42 -10.56
C LYS A 228 2.91 14.15 -11.36
N ASP A 229 4.02 14.48 -10.74
CA ASP A 229 5.14 15.22 -11.33
C ASP A 229 6.36 14.33 -11.56
N ALA A 230 6.22 13.01 -11.38
CA ALA A 230 7.31 12.04 -11.43
C ALA A 230 8.11 12.08 -12.74
N TYR A 231 7.45 12.26 -13.87
CA TYR A 231 8.09 12.32 -15.16
C TYR A 231 8.68 13.73 -15.45
N ALA A 232 7.92 14.78 -15.18
CA ALA A 232 8.30 16.16 -15.53
C ALA A 232 9.33 16.74 -14.55
N VAL A 233 9.17 16.53 -13.26
CA VAL A 233 10.03 17.08 -12.20
C VAL A 233 10.95 16.03 -11.62
N GLY A 234 10.45 14.78 -11.45
CA GLY A 234 11.21 13.65 -10.94
C GLY A 234 12.24 13.10 -11.92
N GLY A 235 12.12 13.41 -13.21
CA GLY A 235 13.01 12.91 -14.27
C GLY A 235 12.86 11.39 -14.50
N GLN A 236 11.76 10.79 -14.05
CA GLN A 236 11.49 9.39 -14.26
C GLN A 236 11.22 9.13 -15.74
N SER A 237 11.82 8.09 -16.28
CA SER A 237 11.66 7.68 -17.68
C SER A 237 10.93 6.34 -17.85
N ALA A 238 10.45 5.77 -16.74
CA ALA A 238 9.62 4.58 -16.72
C ALA A 238 8.68 4.60 -15.50
N PRO A 239 7.48 3.99 -15.62
CA PRO A 239 6.54 3.92 -14.50
C PRO A 239 7.00 2.90 -13.45
N THR A 240 6.61 3.18 -12.20
CA THR A 240 6.73 2.25 -11.06
C THR A 240 5.37 1.62 -10.75
N CYS A 241 5.33 0.70 -9.79
CA CYS A 241 4.07 0.16 -9.30
C CYS A 241 3.12 1.28 -8.86
N ALA A 242 3.62 2.22 -8.05
CA ALA A 242 2.85 3.36 -7.57
C ALA A 242 2.37 4.28 -8.71
N SER A 243 3.21 4.53 -9.72
CA SER A 243 2.83 5.39 -10.87
C SER A 243 1.63 4.84 -11.65
N CYS A 244 1.50 3.50 -11.71
CA CYS A 244 0.40 2.85 -12.40
C CYS A 244 -0.80 2.58 -11.49
N HIS A 245 -0.58 2.04 -10.29
CA HIS A 245 -1.67 1.56 -9.43
C HIS A 245 -2.33 2.66 -8.60
N MET A 246 -1.62 3.73 -8.25
CA MET A 246 -2.20 4.87 -7.53
C MET A 246 -2.85 5.90 -8.46
N GLU A 247 -2.55 5.85 -9.75
CA GLU A 247 -3.14 6.74 -10.76
C GLU A 247 -4.51 6.24 -11.22
N TYR A 248 -5.45 7.16 -11.42
CA TYR A 248 -6.75 6.91 -12.04
C TYR A 248 -7.27 8.21 -12.65
N GLU A 249 -7.46 8.23 -13.97
CA GLU A 249 -7.97 9.40 -14.72
C GLU A 249 -7.18 10.70 -14.47
N GLY A 250 -5.85 10.57 -14.30
CA GLY A 250 -4.96 11.70 -14.03
C GLY A 250 -4.81 12.06 -12.56
N GLU A 251 -5.60 11.47 -11.66
CA GLU A 251 -5.54 11.70 -10.22
C GLU A 251 -4.83 10.56 -9.49
N TYR A 252 -4.05 10.91 -8.46
CA TYR A 252 -3.30 9.96 -7.64
C TYR A 252 -3.93 9.82 -6.26
N SER A 253 -4.10 8.58 -5.80
CA SER A 253 -4.77 8.27 -4.54
C SER A 253 -4.23 6.98 -3.92
N HIS A 254 -4.41 6.83 -2.61
CA HIS A 254 -4.11 5.60 -1.86
C HIS A 254 -5.14 4.47 -2.10
N ASN A 255 -6.14 4.70 -2.93
CA ASN A 255 -7.00 3.64 -3.43
C ASN A 255 -6.35 3.00 -4.67
N MET A 256 -5.57 1.94 -4.44
CA MET A 256 -4.77 1.28 -5.48
C MET A 256 -5.54 0.23 -6.29
N VAL A 257 -6.80 -0.04 -5.92
CA VAL A 257 -7.61 -1.10 -6.58
C VAL A 257 -8.57 -0.58 -7.64
N ARG A 258 -8.58 0.73 -7.91
CA ARG A 258 -9.51 1.38 -8.85
C ARG A 258 -9.47 0.79 -10.26
N LYS A 259 -8.31 0.30 -10.70
CA LYS A 259 -8.11 -0.28 -12.03
C LYS A 259 -7.95 -1.81 -12.04
N ILE A 260 -7.99 -2.46 -10.88
CA ILE A 260 -7.90 -3.92 -10.81
C ILE A 260 -9.16 -4.52 -11.45
N ARG A 261 -8.99 -5.41 -12.39
CA ARG A 261 -10.06 -6.01 -13.20
C ARG A 261 -10.06 -7.53 -13.25
N TRP A 262 -8.99 -8.15 -12.75
CA TRP A 262 -8.90 -9.58 -12.52
C TRP A 262 -7.89 -9.90 -11.44
N ALA A 263 -7.96 -11.07 -10.86
CA ALA A 263 -7.02 -11.55 -9.87
C ALA A 263 -6.10 -12.62 -10.46
N ASN A 264 -4.87 -12.68 -9.98
CA ASN A 264 -3.90 -13.71 -10.37
C ASN A 264 -4.25 -15.10 -9.80
N TYR A 265 -5.24 -15.16 -8.91
CA TYR A 265 -5.61 -16.42 -8.25
C TYR A 265 -6.68 -17.15 -9.03
N PRO A 266 -6.38 -18.32 -9.62
CA PRO A 266 -7.31 -19.06 -10.45
C PRO A 266 -8.49 -19.66 -9.67
N PHE A 267 -8.39 -19.74 -8.34
CA PHE A 267 -9.45 -20.22 -7.47
C PHE A 267 -10.46 -19.13 -7.05
N VAL A 268 -10.28 -17.89 -7.50
CA VAL A 268 -11.31 -16.84 -7.31
C VAL A 268 -12.44 -17.07 -8.29
N PRO A 269 -13.67 -17.35 -7.82
CA PRO A 269 -14.80 -17.59 -8.70
C PRO A 269 -15.09 -16.40 -9.61
N GLY A 270 -15.47 -16.66 -10.85
CA GLY A 270 -15.94 -15.65 -11.78
C GLY A 270 -14.85 -14.77 -12.41
N VAL A 271 -13.57 -15.11 -12.31
CA VAL A 271 -12.49 -14.29 -12.91
C VAL A 271 -12.62 -14.21 -14.43
N ALA A 272 -12.93 -15.32 -15.10
CA ALA A 272 -13.09 -15.35 -16.55
C ALA A 272 -14.29 -14.51 -17.03
N GLU A 273 -15.40 -14.57 -16.31
CA GLU A 273 -16.61 -13.78 -16.55
C GLU A 273 -16.35 -12.30 -16.26
N ASN A 274 -15.61 -11.99 -15.19
CA ASN A 274 -15.25 -10.62 -14.86
C ASN A 274 -14.38 -9.98 -15.94
N ILE A 275 -13.38 -10.68 -16.48
CA ILE A 275 -12.51 -10.17 -17.57
C ILE A 275 -13.33 -9.78 -18.80
N LYS A 276 -14.41 -10.49 -19.08
CA LYS A 276 -15.28 -10.28 -20.25
C LYS A 276 -16.42 -9.28 -19.99
N SER A 277 -16.54 -8.74 -18.81
CA SER A 277 -17.62 -7.82 -18.42
C SER A 277 -17.35 -6.38 -18.84
N GLU A 278 -18.43 -5.57 -19.00
CA GLU A 278 -18.34 -4.12 -19.20
C GLU A 278 -17.59 -3.41 -18.05
N TRP A 279 -17.70 -3.96 -16.84
CA TRP A 279 -16.97 -3.47 -15.67
C TRP A 279 -15.43 -3.59 -15.86
N ALA A 280 -14.97 -4.72 -16.42
CA ALA A 280 -13.55 -4.91 -16.70
C ALA A 280 -13.09 -4.09 -17.89
N GLU A 281 -13.95 -3.90 -18.90
CA GLU A 281 -13.66 -3.05 -20.06
C GLU A 281 -13.45 -1.59 -19.66
N GLY A 282 -14.32 -1.02 -18.81
CA GLY A 282 -14.13 0.33 -18.29
C GLY A 282 -12.81 0.50 -17.50
N ARG A 283 -12.39 -0.55 -16.79
CA ARG A 283 -11.08 -0.55 -16.08
C ARG A 283 -9.92 -0.73 -17.05
N LEU A 284 -10.09 -1.48 -18.15
CA LEU A 284 -9.10 -1.56 -19.22
C LEU A 284 -8.90 -0.19 -19.87
N ASP A 285 -9.98 0.54 -20.14
CA ASP A 285 -9.88 1.91 -20.68
C ASP A 285 -9.08 2.83 -19.75
N SER A 286 -9.29 2.74 -18.44
CA SER A 286 -8.51 3.51 -17.47
C SER A 286 -7.03 3.13 -17.48
N TRP A 287 -6.69 1.85 -17.69
CA TRP A 287 -5.30 1.42 -17.90
C TRP A 287 -4.72 1.98 -19.20
N VAL A 288 -5.50 2.00 -20.29
CA VAL A 288 -5.07 2.58 -21.56
C VAL A 288 -4.71 4.05 -21.39
N VAL A 289 -5.55 4.83 -20.68
CA VAL A 289 -5.26 6.23 -20.35
C VAL A 289 -3.93 6.38 -19.64
N THR A 290 -3.66 5.56 -18.63
CA THR A 290 -2.34 5.59 -17.93
C THR A 290 -1.18 5.30 -18.88
N CYS A 291 -1.31 4.29 -19.73
CA CYS A 291 -0.25 3.89 -20.67
C CYS A 291 0.01 4.96 -21.75
N THR A 292 -1.02 5.71 -22.15
CA THR A 292 -0.90 6.73 -23.22
C THR A 292 -0.09 7.95 -22.84
N GLN A 293 0.32 8.08 -21.58
CA GLN A 293 1.33 9.07 -21.19
C GLN A 293 2.68 8.86 -21.91
N CYS A 294 2.97 7.64 -22.39
CA CYS A 294 4.23 7.30 -23.07
C CYS A 294 4.04 6.46 -24.32
N HIS A 295 2.94 5.71 -24.43
CA HIS A 295 2.67 4.77 -25.52
C HIS A 295 1.48 5.21 -26.37
N SER A 296 1.39 4.73 -27.62
CA SER A 296 0.16 4.91 -28.40
C SER A 296 -0.99 4.10 -27.81
N GLU A 297 -2.20 4.61 -27.94
CA GLU A 297 -3.42 3.92 -27.48
C GLU A 297 -3.53 2.50 -28.07
N ARG A 298 -3.27 2.37 -29.37
CA ARG A 298 -3.29 1.06 -30.04
C ARG A 298 -2.32 0.06 -29.40
N PHE A 299 -1.10 0.49 -29.08
CA PHE A 299 -0.12 -0.37 -28.43
C PHE A 299 -0.61 -0.76 -27.03
N ALA A 300 -1.05 0.23 -26.24
CA ALA A 300 -1.51 0.01 -24.87
C ALA A 300 -2.67 -0.99 -24.82
N ARG A 301 -3.71 -0.77 -25.61
CA ARG A 301 -4.89 -1.64 -25.69
C ARG A 301 -4.52 -3.06 -26.13
N SER A 302 -3.79 -3.20 -27.23
CA SER A 302 -3.41 -4.52 -27.73
C SER A 302 -2.56 -5.31 -26.75
N TYR A 303 -1.70 -4.64 -25.99
CA TYR A 303 -0.88 -5.30 -24.98
C TYR A 303 -1.71 -5.77 -23.77
N LEU A 304 -2.64 -4.94 -23.30
CA LEU A 304 -3.55 -5.30 -22.20
C LEU A 304 -4.50 -6.44 -22.58
N GLU A 305 -5.03 -6.43 -23.80
CA GLU A 305 -5.86 -7.54 -24.35
C GLU A 305 -5.04 -8.83 -24.47
N LEU A 306 -3.77 -8.74 -24.83
CA LEU A 306 -2.88 -9.92 -24.85
C LEU A 306 -2.67 -10.48 -23.43
N MET A 307 -2.54 -9.62 -22.42
CA MET A 307 -2.46 -10.06 -21.02
C MET A 307 -3.75 -10.78 -20.59
N ASP A 308 -4.92 -10.25 -20.94
CA ASP A 308 -6.21 -10.90 -20.66
C ASP A 308 -6.31 -12.27 -21.30
N LYS A 309 -5.90 -12.37 -22.56
CA LYS A 309 -5.86 -13.66 -23.26
C LYS A 309 -4.97 -14.67 -22.55
N GLY A 310 -3.77 -14.26 -22.14
CA GLY A 310 -2.86 -15.11 -21.37
C GLY A 310 -3.47 -15.57 -20.04
N THR A 311 -4.16 -14.66 -19.34
CA THR A 311 -4.87 -14.99 -18.09
C THR A 311 -5.97 -16.01 -18.34
N LEU A 312 -6.80 -15.83 -19.36
CA LEU A 312 -7.88 -16.77 -19.72
C LEU A 312 -7.33 -18.15 -20.11
N GLU A 313 -6.24 -18.22 -20.85
CA GLU A 313 -5.56 -19.47 -21.18
C GLU A 313 -5.01 -20.17 -19.93
N GLY A 314 -4.44 -19.41 -18.98
CA GLY A 314 -3.98 -19.93 -17.69
C GLY A 314 -5.13 -20.49 -16.85
N LEU A 315 -6.26 -19.78 -16.77
CA LEU A 315 -7.46 -20.23 -16.07
C LEU A 315 -8.01 -21.53 -16.66
N ALA A 316 -8.04 -21.66 -18.00
CA ALA A 316 -8.50 -22.89 -18.66
C ALA A 316 -7.61 -24.09 -18.26
N LYS A 317 -6.29 -23.93 -18.27
CA LYS A 317 -5.35 -24.99 -17.84
C LYS A 317 -5.49 -25.35 -16.37
N TYR A 318 -5.74 -24.34 -15.52
CA TYR A 318 -6.01 -24.60 -14.10
C TYR A 318 -7.29 -25.43 -13.93
N GLN A 319 -8.36 -25.12 -14.69
CA GLN A 319 -9.60 -25.89 -14.64
C GLN A 319 -9.37 -27.34 -15.09
N GLU A 320 -8.63 -27.57 -16.18
CA GLU A 320 -8.26 -28.93 -16.61
C GLU A 320 -7.54 -29.72 -15.50
N ALA A 321 -6.58 -29.07 -14.81
CA ALA A 321 -5.86 -29.71 -13.71
C ALA A 321 -6.78 -30.02 -12.52
N ASN A 322 -7.68 -29.11 -12.20
CA ASN A 322 -8.67 -29.27 -11.13
C ASN A 322 -9.62 -30.45 -11.43
N ASP A 323 -10.08 -30.57 -12.66
CA ASP A 323 -10.97 -31.67 -13.10
C ASP A 323 -10.26 -33.03 -12.98
N VAL A 324 -8.96 -33.08 -13.30
CA VAL A 324 -8.15 -34.31 -13.09
C VAL A 324 -8.06 -34.67 -11.61
N VAL A 325 -7.79 -33.70 -10.75
CA VAL A 325 -7.71 -33.91 -9.30
C VAL A 325 -9.06 -34.40 -8.74
N HIS A 326 -10.17 -33.76 -9.15
CA HIS A 326 -11.52 -34.20 -8.74
C HIS A 326 -11.80 -35.63 -9.14
N LYS A 327 -11.47 -36.03 -10.38
CA LYS A 327 -11.62 -37.41 -10.86
C LYS A 327 -10.82 -38.40 -10.03
N LEU A 328 -9.59 -38.06 -9.64
CA LEU A 328 -8.74 -38.92 -8.78
C LEU A 328 -9.36 -39.11 -7.39
N TYR A 329 -10.01 -38.10 -6.82
CA TYR A 329 -10.77 -38.23 -5.59
C TYR A 329 -12.01 -39.14 -5.75
N GLU A 330 -12.74 -38.99 -6.86
CA GLU A 330 -13.90 -39.80 -7.16
C GLU A 330 -13.56 -41.29 -7.36
N GLU A 331 -12.40 -41.55 -7.97
CA GLU A 331 -11.85 -42.90 -8.16
C GLU A 331 -11.20 -43.47 -6.88
N GLY A 332 -11.12 -42.70 -5.78
CA GLY A 332 -10.52 -43.15 -4.53
C GLY A 332 -8.98 -43.26 -4.57
N LEU A 333 -8.34 -42.69 -5.59
CA LEU A 333 -6.90 -42.67 -5.75
C LEU A 333 -6.23 -41.56 -4.93
N LEU A 334 -7.00 -40.55 -4.55
CA LEU A 334 -6.59 -39.53 -3.57
C LEU A 334 -7.49 -39.59 -2.35
N THR A 335 -6.88 -39.42 -1.18
CA THR A 335 -7.54 -39.34 0.14
C THR A 335 -7.16 -38.05 0.85
N GLY A 336 -8.09 -37.43 1.56
CA GLY A 336 -7.88 -36.16 2.26
C GLY A 336 -9.08 -35.24 2.14
N GLN A 337 -8.94 -34.01 2.58
CA GLN A 337 -9.96 -32.99 2.34
C GLN A 337 -9.89 -32.53 0.88
N LYS A 338 -11.11 -32.48 0.27
CA LYS A 338 -11.29 -31.90 -1.08
C LYS A 338 -11.01 -30.40 -1.07
#